data_d010f10d2b03ab5521f6a37ff5984e04
#
_entry.id   d010f10d2b03ab5521f6a37ff5984e04
#
_cell.length_a   1.000
_cell.length_b   1.000
_cell.length_c   1.000
_cell.angle_alpha   90.00
_cell.angle_beta   90.00
_cell.angle_gamma   90.00
#
_symmetry.space_group_name_H-M   'P 1'
#
loop_
_entity.id
_entity.type
_entity.pdbx_description
1 polymer ?
#
loop_
_entity_poly.entity_id
_entity_poly.type
_entity_poly.pdbx_seq_one_letter_code
_entity_poly.pdbx_strand_id
1 'polypeptide(L)'
;MQLALVQDRHAGRVPDLLLLLQHPPVITLGIKGDGGRSHILASDDTLSALGVGVHEAGRGGDVTYHGPGQIVGYPIIDLRPDRQDVHRYVRDVEEVMIRTCADYRLHAGRIAGMTGTWIDPGTDRAAKIGAIGV
;
A
#
# COMPACT_ATOMS: atom_id res chain seq x y z
N MET A 1 -4.33 -13.80 -9.32
CA MET A 1 -3.24 -14.35 -8.48
C MET A 1 -3.47 -14.08 -7.00
N GLN A 2 -3.54 -12.85 -6.49
CA GLN A 2 -3.73 -12.56 -5.06
C GLN A 2 -4.94 -13.24 -4.43
N LEU A 3 -6.14 -13.12 -5.02
CA LEU A 3 -7.36 -13.75 -4.49
C LEU A 3 -7.23 -15.28 -4.36
N ALA A 4 -6.55 -15.94 -5.29
CA ALA A 4 -6.29 -17.37 -5.19
C ALA A 4 -5.38 -17.69 -4.01
N LEU A 5 -4.30 -16.92 -3.81
CA LEU A 5 -3.40 -17.10 -2.67
C LEU A 5 -4.08 -16.82 -1.33
N VAL A 6 -4.98 -15.83 -1.27
CA VAL A 6 -5.80 -15.57 -0.06
C VAL A 6 -6.70 -16.78 0.24
N GLN A 7 -7.36 -17.35 -0.78
CA GLN A 7 -8.17 -18.56 -0.62
C GLN A 7 -7.34 -19.77 -0.18
N ASP A 8 -6.14 -19.93 -0.77
CA ASP A 8 -5.22 -21.00 -0.41
C ASP A 8 -4.69 -20.85 1.02
N ARG A 9 -4.37 -19.62 1.43
CA ARG A 9 -3.95 -19.33 2.81
C ARG A 9 -5.09 -19.59 3.80
N HIS A 10 -6.31 -19.14 3.48
CA HIS A 10 -7.49 -19.35 4.32
C HIS A 10 -7.83 -20.84 4.49
N ALA A 11 -7.60 -21.63 3.45
CA ALA A 11 -7.77 -23.09 3.47
C ALA A 11 -6.58 -23.86 4.08
N GLY A 12 -5.55 -23.18 4.55
CA GLY A 12 -4.34 -23.80 5.10
C GLY A 12 -3.44 -24.50 4.07
N ARG A 13 -3.63 -24.24 2.78
CA ARG A 13 -2.84 -24.88 1.71
C ARG A 13 -1.47 -24.24 1.51
N VAL A 14 -1.33 -22.99 1.92
CA VAL A 14 -0.05 -22.27 1.87
C VAL A 14 0.21 -21.57 3.21
N PRO A 15 1.49 -21.33 3.59
CA PRO A 15 1.83 -20.53 4.76
C PRO A 15 1.51 -19.03 4.54
N ASP A 16 1.80 -18.20 5.53
CA ASP A 16 1.83 -16.75 5.37
C ASP A 16 2.84 -16.36 4.28
N LEU A 17 2.44 -15.41 3.43
CA LEU A 17 3.22 -14.99 2.27
C LEU A 17 3.40 -13.47 2.26
N LEU A 18 4.54 -13.03 1.77
CA LEU A 18 4.76 -11.64 1.37
C LEU A 18 5.22 -11.62 -0.08
N LEU A 19 4.41 -11.05 -0.97
CA LEU A 19 4.80 -10.82 -2.35
C LEU A 19 5.39 -9.42 -2.47
N LEU A 20 6.61 -9.31 -3.01
CA LEU A 20 7.26 -8.04 -3.31
C LEU A 20 7.44 -7.92 -4.80
N LEU A 21 6.98 -6.83 -5.39
CA LEU A 21 7.07 -6.61 -6.83
C LEU A 21 7.01 -5.12 -7.18
N GLN A 22 7.25 -4.80 -8.44
CA GLN A 22 6.97 -3.51 -9.04
C GLN A 22 5.86 -3.67 -10.08
N HIS A 23 5.03 -2.64 -10.21
CA HIS A 23 4.03 -2.55 -11.27
C HIS A 23 4.52 -1.73 -12.45
N PRO A 24 4.02 -1.97 -13.67
CA PRO A 24 4.02 -0.94 -14.70
C PRO A 24 3.21 0.27 -14.22
N PRO A 25 3.30 1.44 -14.91
CA PRO A 25 2.52 2.62 -14.54
C PRO A 25 1.03 2.29 -14.45
N VAL A 26 0.45 2.43 -13.27
CA VAL A 26 -0.96 2.11 -13.00
C VAL A 26 -1.52 2.95 -11.87
N ILE A 27 -2.76 3.40 -12.03
CA ILE A 27 -3.56 4.02 -10.97
C ILE A 27 -4.56 2.99 -10.47
N THR A 28 -4.63 2.81 -9.16
CA THR A 28 -5.65 1.98 -8.51
C THR A 28 -6.62 2.85 -7.74
N LEU A 29 -7.91 2.56 -7.91
CA LEU A 29 -9.01 3.18 -7.17
C LEU A 29 -9.34 2.30 -5.95
N GLY A 30 -9.44 2.91 -4.78
CA GLY A 30 -9.83 2.22 -3.55
C GLY A 30 -11.35 2.14 -3.38
N ILE A 31 -11.78 1.67 -2.21
CA ILE A 31 -13.23 1.53 -1.90
C ILE A 31 -13.85 2.78 -1.27
N LYS A 32 -13.07 3.85 -1.03
CA LYS A 32 -13.55 5.05 -0.36
C LYS A 32 -14.24 5.98 -1.35
N GLY A 33 -15.54 6.27 -1.12
CA GLY A 33 -16.33 7.14 -1.99
C GLY A 33 -16.47 6.58 -3.41
N ASP A 34 -16.05 7.36 -4.40
CA ASP A 34 -15.97 6.97 -5.82
C ASP A 34 -14.63 6.24 -6.15
N GLY A 35 -13.94 5.75 -5.13
CA GLY A 35 -12.60 5.16 -5.26
C GLY A 35 -11.49 6.17 -5.52
N GLY A 36 -11.80 7.47 -5.46
CA GLY A 36 -10.89 8.55 -5.78
C GLY A 36 -10.80 8.88 -7.26
N ARG A 37 -11.77 8.43 -8.08
CA ARG A 37 -11.80 8.74 -9.52
C ARG A 37 -11.78 10.24 -9.78
N SER A 38 -12.52 11.01 -9.00
CA SER A 38 -12.57 12.49 -9.05
C SER A 38 -11.22 13.15 -8.71
N HIS A 39 -10.29 12.44 -8.08
CA HIS A 39 -8.95 12.93 -7.76
C HIS A 39 -7.94 12.71 -8.88
N ILE A 40 -8.32 12.02 -9.97
CA ILE A 40 -7.49 11.88 -11.16
C ILE A 40 -7.69 13.12 -12.02
N LEU A 41 -6.69 14.01 -12.04
CA LEU A 41 -6.75 15.27 -12.77
C LEU A 41 -6.41 15.12 -14.27
N ALA A 42 -5.69 14.06 -14.65
CA ALA A 42 -5.34 13.79 -16.03
C ALA A 42 -6.54 13.22 -16.80
N SER A 43 -6.71 13.63 -18.06
CA SER A 43 -7.72 13.04 -18.93
C SER A 43 -7.37 11.60 -19.30
N ASP A 44 -8.39 10.82 -19.70
CA ASP A 44 -8.19 9.43 -20.15
C ASP A 44 -7.25 9.36 -21.37
N ASP A 45 -7.31 10.35 -22.28
CA ASP A 45 -6.39 10.45 -23.42
C ASP A 45 -4.94 10.66 -22.95
N THR A 46 -4.73 11.52 -21.95
CA THR A 46 -3.41 11.75 -21.37
C THR A 46 -2.87 10.49 -20.70
N LEU A 47 -3.69 9.80 -19.91
CA LEU A 47 -3.30 8.54 -19.26
C LEU A 47 -2.96 7.47 -20.30
N SER A 48 -3.78 7.33 -21.33
CA SER A 48 -3.54 6.41 -22.43
C SER A 48 -2.24 6.70 -23.18
N ALA A 49 -1.98 7.97 -23.49
CA ALA A 49 -0.74 8.40 -24.16
C ALA A 49 0.51 8.12 -23.31
N LEU A 50 0.38 8.16 -21.98
CA LEU A 50 1.45 7.84 -21.02
C LEU A 50 1.53 6.34 -20.69
N GLY A 51 0.66 5.50 -21.22
CA GLY A 51 0.59 4.07 -20.92
C GLY A 51 0.19 3.76 -19.48
N VAL A 52 -0.56 4.64 -18.82
CA VAL A 52 -1.03 4.49 -17.45
C VAL A 52 -2.40 3.84 -17.41
N GLY A 53 -2.48 2.63 -16.89
CA GLY A 53 -3.76 1.94 -16.65
C GLY A 53 -4.50 2.49 -15.42
N VAL A 54 -5.84 2.42 -15.44
CA VAL A 54 -6.68 2.74 -14.27
C VAL A 54 -7.53 1.53 -13.94
N HIS A 55 -7.45 1.04 -12.69
CA HIS A 55 -8.14 -0.17 -12.25
C HIS A 55 -8.77 0.03 -10.88
N GLU A 56 -9.95 -0.55 -10.69
CA GLU A 56 -10.56 -0.69 -9.38
C GLU A 56 -9.83 -1.77 -8.56
N ALA A 57 -9.60 -1.49 -7.29
CA ALA A 57 -8.96 -2.41 -6.37
C ALA A 57 -9.76 -2.49 -5.07
N GLY A 58 -10.02 -3.71 -4.59
CA GLY A 58 -10.76 -3.97 -3.35
C GLY A 58 -9.97 -3.68 -2.07
N ARG A 59 -9.16 -2.61 -2.06
CA ARG A 59 -8.36 -2.16 -0.92
C ARG A 59 -8.98 -0.92 -0.26
N GLY A 60 -8.70 -0.74 1.01
CA GLY A 60 -9.02 0.51 1.71
C GLY A 60 -8.31 1.72 1.10
N GLY A 61 -8.82 2.91 1.43
CA GLY A 61 -8.26 4.19 0.99
C GLY A 61 -8.85 4.69 -0.33
N ASP A 62 -8.15 5.66 -0.89
CA ASP A 62 -8.48 6.47 -2.05
C ASP A 62 -7.65 6.05 -3.28
N VAL A 63 -7.43 6.96 -4.23
CA VAL A 63 -6.57 6.75 -5.39
C VAL A 63 -5.11 6.52 -4.99
N THR A 64 -4.43 5.65 -5.71
CA THR A 64 -2.99 5.41 -5.55
C THR A 64 -2.35 5.14 -6.91
N TYR A 65 -1.19 5.76 -7.16
CA TYR A 65 -0.36 5.47 -8.31
C TYR A 65 0.73 4.44 -7.93
N HIS A 66 0.94 3.47 -8.82
CA HIS A 66 2.08 2.56 -8.76
C HIS A 66 2.87 2.63 -10.06
N GLY A 67 4.19 2.47 -9.99
CA GLY A 67 5.04 2.50 -11.17
C GLY A 67 6.46 2.00 -10.91
N PRO A 68 7.30 1.97 -11.95
CA PRO A 68 8.69 1.56 -11.83
C PRO A 68 9.45 2.35 -10.76
N GLY A 69 10.28 1.66 -9.97
CA GLY A 69 10.99 2.24 -8.82
C GLY A 69 10.20 2.20 -7.51
N GLN A 70 8.90 1.90 -7.52
CA GLN A 70 8.10 1.71 -6.31
C GLN A 70 7.95 0.23 -6.00
N ILE A 71 8.42 -0.20 -4.83
CA ILE A 71 8.19 -1.56 -4.34
C ILE A 71 6.79 -1.63 -3.74
N VAL A 72 6.01 -2.61 -4.20
CA VAL A 72 4.68 -2.92 -3.67
C VAL A 72 4.74 -4.25 -2.95
N GLY A 73 4.33 -4.26 -1.68
CA GLY A 73 4.23 -5.45 -0.85
C GLY A 73 2.77 -5.89 -0.69
N TYR A 74 2.51 -7.18 -0.90
CA TYR A 74 1.23 -7.81 -0.65
C TYR A 74 1.38 -8.87 0.44
N PRO A 75 1.22 -8.52 1.72
CA PRO A 75 1.19 -9.50 2.80
C PRO A 75 -0.13 -10.27 2.77
N ILE A 76 -0.05 -11.58 2.68
CA ILE A 76 -1.16 -12.53 2.75
C ILE A 76 -0.94 -13.34 4.02
N ILE A 77 -1.53 -12.88 5.11
CA ILE A 77 -1.22 -13.31 6.47
C ILE A 77 -2.51 -13.65 7.21
N ASP A 78 -2.50 -14.74 7.96
CA ASP A 78 -3.57 -15.05 8.89
C ASP A 78 -3.33 -14.36 10.24
N LEU A 79 -4.19 -13.45 10.60
CA LEU A 79 -4.08 -12.70 11.86
C LEU A 79 -4.64 -13.46 13.08
N ARG A 80 -5.20 -14.66 12.88
CA ARG A 80 -5.69 -15.49 13.98
C ARG A 80 -4.55 -16.25 14.68
N PRO A 81 -4.70 -16.58 15.98
CA PRO A 81 -5.77 -16.16 16.89
C PRO A 81 -5.51 -14.78 17.54
N ASP A 82 -4.28 -14.28 17.57
CA ASP A 82 -3.86 -13.26 18.56
C ASP A 82 -3.75 -11.84 17.99
N ARG A 83 -3.92 -11.66 16.67
CA ARG A 83 -3.68 -10.38 15.97
C ARG A 83 -4.84 -9.88 15.13
N GLN A 84 -6.07 -10.26 15.46
CA GLN A 84 -7.30 -9.85 14.77
C GLN A 84 -7.67 -8.37 15.04
N ASP A 85 -6.72 -7.47 14.86
CA ASP A 85 -6.86 -6.04 15.03
C ASP A 85 -6.18 -5.34 13.84
N VAL A 86 -6.98 -4.77 12.95
CA VAL A 86 -6.52 -4.07 11.75
C VAL A 86 -5.66 -2.86 12.08
N HIS A 87 -5.99 -2.12 13.14
CA HIS A 87 -5.19 -0.96 13.55
C HIS A 87 -3.79 -1.40 14.02
N ARG A 88 -3.74 -2.44 14.85
CA ARG A 88 -2.47 -3.02 15.28
C ARG A 88 -1.67 -3.56 14.11
N TYR A 89 -2.32 -4.28 13.20
CA TYR A 89 -1.68 -4.78 11.98
C TYR A 89 -1.07 -3.65 11.12
N VAL A 90 -1.81 -2.56 10.90
CA VAL A 90 -1.29 -1.39 10.18
C VAL A 90 -0.06 -0.82 10.88
N ARG A 91 -0.06 -0.71 12.23
CA ARG A 91 1.11 -0.25 12.99
C ARG A 91 2.31 -1.19 12.88
N ASP A 92 2.08 -2.50 12.84
CA ASP A 92 3.14 -3.49 12.62
C ASP A 92 3.75 -3.33 11.21
N VAL A 93 2.94 -3.12 10.18
CA VAL A 93 3.42 -2.87 8.81
C VAL A 93 4.19 -1.56 8.70
N GLU A 94 3.73 -0.48 9.34
CA GLU A 94 4.48 0.78 9.43
C GLU A 94 5.84 0.57 10.09
N GLU A 95 5.90 -0.24 11.16
CA GLU A 95 7.15 -0.54 11.85
C GLU A 95 8.15 -1.27 10.93
N VAL A 96 7.68 -2.22 10.13
CA VAL A 96 8.53 -2.90 9.13
C VAL A 96 9.12 -1.88 8.16
N MET A 97 8.30 -0.97 7.62
CA MET A 97 8.78 0.06 6.69
C MET A 97 9.76 1.04 7.35
N ILE A 98 9.51 1.45 8.60
CA ILE A 98 10.40 2.33 9.37
C ILE A 98 11.78 1.67 9.56
N ARG A 99 11.80 0.40 9.96
CA ARG A 99 13.05 -0.36 10.12
C ARG A 99 13.79 -0.53 8.80
N THR A 100 13.06 -0.82 7.73
CA THR A 100 13.64 -0.89 6.39
C THR A 100 14.29 0.44 5.99
N CYS A 101 13.62 1.57 6.22
CA CYS A 101 14.20 2.89 5.98
C CYS A 101 15.47 3.14 6.80
N ALA A 102 15.51 2.68 8.06
CA ALA A 102 16.69 2.81 8.93
C ALA A 102 17.91 2.05 8.39
N ASP A 103 17.71 0.87 7.76
CA ASP A 103 18.79 0.12 7.10
C ASP A 103 19.43 0.93 5.95
N TYR A 104 18.67 1.83 5.32
CA TYR A 104 19.15 2.79 4.32
C TYR A 104 19.56 4.14 4.92
N ARG A 105 19.66 4.25 6.24
CA ARG A 105 20.02 5.48 6.99
C ARG A 105 19.05 6.64 6.76
N LEU A 106 17.78 6.33 6.49
CA LEU A 106 16.72 7.32 6.35
C LEU A 106 15.99 7.46 7.70
N HIS A 107 15.80 8.70 8.14
CA HIS A 107 15.01 9.01 9.33
C HIS A 107 13.52 8.92 8.98
N ALA A 108 12.91 7.82 9.30
CA ALA A 108 11.50 7.56 9.03
C ALA A 108 10.69 7.35 10.31
N GLY A 109 9.41 7.67 10.27
CA GLY A 109 8.51 7.52 11.42
C GLY A 109 7.05 7.71 11.05
N ARG A 110 6.22 7.89 12.08
CA ARG A 110 4.77 8.07 12.00
C ARG A 110 4.40 9.53 12.27
N ILE A 111 3.31 9.98 11.65
CA ILE A 111 2.65 11.25 11.99
C ILE A 111 1.29 10.92 12.63
N ALA A 112 0.99 11.52 13.77
CA ALA A 112 -0.26 11.29 14.48
C ALA A 112 -1.48 11.59 13.58
N GLY A 113 -2.44 10.67 13.55
CA GLY A 113 -3.63 10.79 12.71
C GLY A 113 -3.43 10.49 11.21
N MET A 114 -2.21 10.20 10.77
CA MET A 114 -1.89 9.89 9.37
C MET A 114 -1.33 8.47 9.24
N THR A 115 -2.02 7.62 8.49
CA THR A 115 -1.53 6.27 8.19
C THR A 115 -0.39 6.30 7.18
N GLY A 116 0.60 5.41 7.39
CA GLY A 116 1.77 5.26 6.53
C GLY A 116 3.08 5.67 7.21
N THR A 117 4.15 5.60 6.45
CA THR A 117 5.51 5.90 6.92
C THR A 117 6.01 7.17 6.26
N TRP A 118 6.63 8.04 7.04
CA TRP A 118 7.04 9.37 6.62
C TRP A 118 8.53 9.58 6.87
N ILE A 119 9.22 10.19 5.92
CA ILE A 119 10.58 10.70 6.12
C ILE A 119 10.49 12.04 6.85
N ASP A 120 11.43 12.31 7.76
CA ASP A 120 11.52 13.51 8.58
C ASP A 120 10.17 13.92 9.21
N PRO A 121 9.46 12.99 9.90
CA PRO A 121 8.16 13.30 10.48
C PRO A 121 8.25 14.41 11.51
N GLY A 122 7.25 15.30 11.51
CA GLY A 122 7.21 16.45 12.44
C GLY A 122 8.00 17.67 11.99
N THR A 123 8.56 17.65 10.79
CA THR A 123 9.21 18.80 10.16
C THR A 123 8.41 19.34 8.98
N ASP A 124 8.75 20.51 8.49
CA ASP A 124 8.21 21.11 7.26
C ASP A 124 8.60 20.35 5.98
N ARG A 125 9.57 19.44 6.08
CA ARG A 125 10.02 18.55 5.00
C ARG A 125 9.44 17.17 5.04
N ALA A 126 8.49 16.90 5.94
CA ALA A 126 7.88 15.60 6.08
C ALA A 126 7.29 15.10 4.76
N ALA A 127 7.73 13.94 4.29
CA ALA A 127 7.29 13.34 3.03
C ALA A 127 6.89 11.87 3.23
N LYS A 128 5.73 11.48 2.70
CA LYS A 128 5.28 10.10 2.80
C LYS A 128 6.11 9.19 1.88
N ILE A 129 6.80 8.21 2.45
CA ILE A 129 7.56 7.19 1.71
C ILE A 129 6.82 5.86 1.61
N GLY A 130 5.93 5.57 2.55
CA GLY A 130 5.15 4.33 2.56
C GLY A 130 3.67 4.59 2.76
N ALA A 131 2.83 3.98 1.90
CA ALA A 131 1.38 4.00 2.02
C ALA A 131 0.85 2.59 2.28
N ILE A 132 -0.24 2.47 3.02
CA ILE A 132 -0.88 1.20 3.36
C ILE A 132 -2.36 1.30 3.01
N GLY A 133 -2.88 0.28 2.32
CA GLY A 133 -4.30 0.09 2.06
C GLY A 133 -4.69 -1.34 2.40
N VAL A 134 -5.59 -1.51 3.36
CA VAL A 134 -6.10 -2.80 3.84
C VAL A 134 -7.62 -2.77 3.92
#